data_a4f02ee2d73088733d40fa3994076891
#
_entry.id   a4f02ee2d73088733d40fa3994076891
#
_cell.length_a   1.000
_cell.length_b   1.000
_cell.length_c   1.000
_cell.angle_alpha   90.00
_cell.angle_beta   90.00
_cell.angle_gamma   90.00
#
_symmetry.space_group_name_H-M   'P 1'
#
loop_
_entity.id
_entity.type
_entity.pdbx_description
1 polymer ?
#
loop_
_entity_poly.entity_id
_entity_poly.type
_entity_poly.pdbx_seq_one_letter_code
_entity_poly.pdbx_strand_id
1 'polypeptide(L)'
;SFVYTAPFFNTSGTPQKTKVGFSVFLSILVYSLQGSDVSVSYNGVIGYAALVLEEVAVGLLLGAVTSFCTQIILFSGKIIDMDTGISMAQIYDPTTRMQVGIMGNFYYYLVMLLLIVSGLHRYLVAAIVETYNAIPVGGVKFSSTIYTDILKFVSEYFVIGFRIALPVF
;
A
#
# COMPACT_ATOMS: atom_id res chain seq x y z
N SER A 1 3.11 9.12 6.07
CA SER A 1 3.56 8.58 4.77
C SER A 1 2.66 7.44 4.29
N PHE A 2 2.46 6.36 5.05
CA PHE A 2 1.64 5.19 4.69
C PHE A 2 0.23 5.53 4.17
N VAL A 3 -0.53 6.37 4.88
CA VAL A 3 -1.92 6.74 4.51
C VAL A 3 -2.02 7.39 3.13
N TYR A 4 -0.96 8.06 2.69
CA TYR A 4 -0.91 8.70 1.37
C TYR A 4 -0.57 7.73 0.23
N THR A 5 0.05 6.59 0.55
CA THR A 5 0.48 5.58 -0.44
C THR A 5 -0.48 4.39 -0.49
N ALA A 6 -1.09 4.03 0.62
CA ALA A 6 -2.00 2.89 0.69
C ALA A 6 -3.30 3.17 -0.10
N PRO A 7 -3.68 2.30 -1.04
CA PRO A 7 -4.78 2.54 -1.99
C PRO A 7 -6.14 2.69 -1.31
N PHE A 8 -6.31 2.05 -0.15
CA PHE A 8 -7.54 2.10 0.62
C PHE A 8 -7.86 3.50 1.17
N PHE A 9 -6.81 4.19 1.62
CA PHE A 9 -6.91 5.51 2.25
C PHE A 9 -6.67 6.64 1.26
N ASN A 10 -6.00 6.34 0.15
CA ASN A 10 -5.65 7.32 -0.88
C ASN A 10 -6.64 7.35 -2.06
N THR A 11 -7.91 7.16 -1.81
CA THR A 11 -8.95 7.31 -2.83
C THR A 11 -9.05 8.78 -3.26
N SER A 12 -9.16 9.04 -4.57
CA SER A 12 -9.20 10.40 -5.14
C SER A 12 -10.39 11.23 -4.69
N GLY A 13 -11.45 10.61 -4.18
CA GLY A 13 -12.61 11.28 -3.58
C GLY A 13 -12.43 11.73 -2.13
N THR A 14 -11.35 11.30 -1.46
CA THR A 14 -11.15 11.61 -0.04
C THR A 14 -10.47 12.96 0.14
N PRO A 15 -11.09 13.92 0.87
CA PRO A 15 -10.48 15.22 1.13
C PRO A 15 -9.13 15.11 1.84
N GLN A 16 -8.18 15.96 1.51
CA GLN A 16 -6.85 15.94 2.15
C GLN A 16 -6.93 16.11 3.67
N LYS A 17 -7.87 16.89 4.16
CA LYS A 17 -8.09 17.09 5.60
C LYS A 17 -8.41 15.78 6.32
N THR A 18 -9.20 14.91 5.70
CA THR A 18 -9.55 13.59 6.25
C THR A 18 -8.32 12.67 6.29
N LYS A 19 -7.48 12.69 5.24
CA LYS A 19 -6.23 11.91 5.19
C LYS A 19 -5.26 12.33 6.29
N VAL A 20 -5.10 13.64 6.51
CA VAL A 20 -4.28 14.18 7.60
C VAL A 20 -4.84 13.79 8.96
N GLY A 21 -6.14 13.99 9.19
CA GLY A 21 -6.79 13.61 10.44
C GLY A 21 -6.63 12.12 10.75
N PHE A 22 -6.81 11.25 9.75
CA PHE A 22 -6.62 9.82 9.90
C PHE A 22 -5.14 9.45 10.17
N SER A 23 -4.19 10.13 9.52
CA SER A 23 -2.76 9.93 9.78
C SER A 23 -2.38 10.29 11.21
N VAL A 24 -2.91 11.39 11.73
CA VAL A 24 -2.70 11.82 13.13
C VAL A 24 -3.34 10.80 14.09
N PHE A 25 -4.56 10.36 13.82
CA PHE A 25 -5.24 9.35 14.62
C PHE A 25 -4.42 8.05 14.69
N LEU A 26 -3.93 7.54 13.55
CA LEU A 26 -3.09 6.35 13.50
C LEU A 26 -1.78 6.55 14.28
N SER A 27 -1.15 7.72 14.19
CA SER A 27 0.08 8.01 14.92
C SER A 27 -0.15 7.98 16.43
N ILE A 28 -1.25 8.54 16.91
CA ILE A 28 -1.62 8.51 18.33
C ILE A 28 -1.91 7.08 18.77
N LEU A 29 -2.60 6.30 17.94
CA LEU A 29 -2.93 4.90 18.22
C LEU A 29 -1.64 4.06 18.35
N VAL A 30 -0.72 4.18 17.40
CA VAL A 30 0.58 3.48 17.45
C VAL A 30 1.35 3.87 18.70
N TYR A 31 1.43 5.17 18.99
CA TYR A 31 2.12 5.67 20.19
C TYR A 31 1.49 5.13 21.49
N SER A 32 0.16 5.09 21.57
CA SER A 32 -0.55 4.56 22.73
C SER A 32 -0.34 3.06 22.95
N LEU A 33 -0.14 2.30 21.87
CA LEU A 33 0.08 0.84 21.93
C LEU A 33 1.54 0.46 22.22
N GLN A 34 2.50 1.29 21.84
CA GLN A 34 3.92 1.05 22.12
C GLN A 34 4.33 1.33 23.58
N GLY A 35 3.49 2.02 24.36
CA GLY A 35 3.80 2.42 25.73
C GLY A 35 4.83 3.55 25.82
N SER A 36 5.10 3.97 27.06
CA SER A 36 5.96 5.12 27.38
C SER A 36 7.48 4.86 27.27
N ASP A 37 7.90 3.67 26.89
CA ASP A 37 9.32 3.28 26.91
C ASP A 37 10.07 3.49 25.57
N VAL A 38 9.48 4.23 24.65
CA VAL A 38 10.15 4.57 23.38
C VAL A 38 11.17 5.67 23.62
N SER A 39 12.36 5.29 24.10
CA SER A 39 13.49 6.20 24.19
C SER A 39 14.18 6.32 22.84
N VAL A 40 13.85 7.36 22.10
CA VAL A 40 14.51 7.66 20.82
C VAL A 40 15.77 8.48 21.12
N SER A 41 16.94 7.88 20.96
CA SER A 41 18.23 8.58 21.12
C SER A 41 18.63 9.24 19.79
N TYR A 42 18.69 10.55 19.77
CA TYR A 42 19.19 11.32 18.61
C TYR A 42 20.20 12.38 19.07
N ASN A 43 21.25 12.58 18.29
CA ASN A 43 22.25 13.59 18.52
C ASN A 43 21.99 14.81 17.63
N GLY A 44 21.37 15.85 18.20
CA GLY A 44 21.15 17.12 17.51
C GLY A 44 20.08 17.10 16.42
N VAL A 45 19.92 18.22 15.73
CA VAL A 45 18.88 18.42 14.72
C VAL A 45 19.06 17.49 13.50
N ILE A 46 20.31 17.21 13.13
CA ILE A 46 20.62 16.31 12.00
C ILE A 46 20.19 14.88 12.29
N GLY A 47 20.45 14.38 13.51
CA GLY A 47 20.03 13.06 13.93
C GLY A 47 18.49 12.92 13.94
N TYR A 48 17.78 13.93 14.39
CA TYR A 48 16.32 13.96 14.34
C TYR A 48 15.81 13.95 12.89
N ALA A 49 16.39 14.73 12.00
CA ALA A 49 16.00 14.75 10.59
C ALA A 49 16.23 13.40 9.90
N ALA A 50 17.35 12.75 10.17
CA ALA A 50 17.64 11.41 9.65
C ALA A 50 16.57 10.38 10.10
N LEU A 51 16.22 10.39 11.37
CA LEU A 51 15.19 9.49 11.93
C LEU A 51 13.83 9.73 11.29
N VAL A 52 13.42 10.97 11.09
CA VAL A 52 12.16 11.30 10.39
C VAL A 52 12.19 10.79 8.94
N LEU A 53 13.31 10.90 8.24
CA LEU A 53 13.45 10.39 6.88
C LEU A 53 13.37 8.87 6.82
N GLU A 54 13.97 8.17 7.77
CA GLU A 54 13.86 6.71 7.89
C GLU A 54 12.40 6.28 8.08
N GLU A 55 11.67 6.90 9.00
CA GLU A 55 10.26 6.61 9.24
C GLU A 55 9.36 6.93 8.04
N VAL A 56 9.65 8.00 7.33
CA VAL A 56 8.95 8.34 6.09
C VAL A 56 9.22 7.28 5.02
N ALA A 57 10.47 6.84 4.85
CA ALA A 57 10.84 5.82 3.89
C ALA A 57 10.14 4.48 4.17
N VAL A 58 10.14 4.03 5.42
CA VAL A 58 9.45 2.79 5.85
C VAL A 58 7.95 2.88 5.56
N GLY A 59 7.31 3.97 5.96
CA GLY A 59 5.88 4.15 5.69
C GLY A 59 5.54 4.23 4.20
N LEU A 60 6.43 4.77 3.37
CA LEU A 60 6.28 4.75 1.91
C LEU A 60 6.45 3.33 1.34
N LEU A 61 7.42 2.57 1.82
CA LEU A 61 7.63 1.17 1.40
C LEU A 61 6.43 0.30 1.74
N LEU A 62 5.93 0.35 2.97
CA LEU A 62 4.75 -0.39 3.40
C LEU A 62 3.51 -0.01 2.58
N GLY A 63 3.32 1.29 2.33
CA GLY A 63 2.23 1.77 1.50
C GLY A 63 2.38 1.36 0.03
N ALA A 64 3.59 1.34 -0.52
CA ALA A 64 3.87 0.86 -1.87
C ALA A 64 3.55 -0.64 -2.01
N VAL A 65 4.01 -1.47 -1.07
CA VAL A 65 3.70 -2.92 -1.06
C VAL A 65 2.18 -3.15 -1.04
N THR A 66 1.46 -2.44 -0.19
CA THR A 66 -0.01 -2.51 -0.12
C THR A 66 -0.65 -2.03 -1.43
N SER A 67 -0.10 -0.99 -2.06
CA SER A 67 -0.56 -0.49 -3.36
C SER A 67 -0.33 -1.51 -4.48
N PHE A 68 0.79 -2.19 -4.49
CA PHE A 68 1.05 -3.26 -5.46
C PHE A 68 0.03 -4.39 -5.38
N CYS A 69 -0.42 -4.78 -4.18
CA CYS A 69 -1.45 -5.80 -4.01
C CYS A 69 -2.78 -5.46 -4.71
N THR A 70 -3.15 -4.19 -4.79
CA THR A 70 -4.36 -3.77 -5.52
C THR A 70 -4.10 -3.51 -7.00
N GLN A 71 -2.92 -3.04 -7.35
CA GLN A 71 -2.52 -2.78 -8.72
C GLN A 71 -2.40 -4.07 -9.57
N ILE A 72 -2.08 -5.21 -8.93
CA ILE A 72 -2.01 -6.51 -9.60
C ILE A 72 -3.36 -6.91 -10.21
N ILE A 73 -4.45 -6.53 -9.56
CA ILE A 73 -5.82 -6.81 -10.03
C ILE A 73 -6.14 -6.00 -11.28
N LEU A 74 -5.76 -4.71 -11.27
CA LEU A 74 -5.91 -3.84 -12.44
C LEU A 74 -5.05 -4.32 -13.61
N PHE A 75 -3.84 -4.79 -13.32
CA PHE A 75 -2.93 -5.36 -14.31
C PHE A 75 -3.51 -6.64 -14.94
N SER A 76 -3.99 -7.58 -14.12
CA SER A 76 -4.63 -8.81 -14.58
C SER A 76 -5.88 -8.52 -15.42
N GLY A 77 -6.73 -7.61 -14.97
CA GLY A 77 -7.90 -7.19 -15.71
C GLY A 77 -7.56 -6.55 -17.06
N LYS A 78 -6.45 -5.82 -17.13
CA LYS A 78 -5.98 -5.24 -18.40
C LYS A 78 -5.51 -6.30 -19.39
N ILE A 79 -4.91 -7.38 -18.92
CA ILE A 79 -4.54 -8.53 -19.75
C ILE A 79 -5.81 -9.18 -20.32
N ILE A 80 -6.83 -9.40 -19.47
CA ILE A 80 -8.12 -9.97 -19.86
C ILE A 80 -8.81 -9.09 -20.90
N ASP A 81 -8.83 -7.78 -20.71
CA ASP A 81 -9.42 -6.82 -21.67
C ASP A 81 -8.72 -6.84 -23.03
N MET A 82 -7.40 -7.07 -23.03
CA MET A 82 -6.63 -7.19 -24.28
C MET A 82 -6.97 -8.49 -25.02
N ASP A 83 -7.08 -9.58 -24.30
CA ASP A 83 -7.36 -10.90 -24.87
C ASP A 83 -8.79 -11.00 -25.43
N THR A 84 -9.75 -10.48 -24.68
CA THR A 84 -11.17 -10.44 -25.11
C THR A 84 -11.46 -9.40 -26.18
N GLY A 85 -10.49 -8.57 -26.58
CA GLY A 85 -10.66 -7.50 -27.57
C GLY A 85 -11.45 -6.28 -27.06
N ILE A 86 -11.86 -6.27 -25.79
CA ILE A 86 -12.60 -5.15 -25.17
C ILE A 86 -11.69 -3.94 -24.89
N SER A 87 -10.38 -4.09 -25.07
CA SER A 87 -9.39 -3.03 -24.81
C SER A 87 -9.66 -1.70 -25.54
N MET A 88 -10.42 -1.73 -26.63
CA MET A 88 -10.87 -0.53 -27.34
C MET A 88 -11.93 0.29 -26.58
N ALA A 89 -12.65 -0.33 -25.63
CA ALA A 89 -13.71 0.29 -24.84
C ALA A 89 -13.16 0.75 -23.46
N GLN A 90 -12.05 1.46 -23.44
CA GLN A 90 -11.44 1.96 -22.20
C GLN A 90 -12.30 3.06 -21.57
N ILE A 91 -12.59 2.91 -20.29
CA ILE A 91 -13.32 3.90 -19.50
C ILE A 91 -12.32 4.68 -18.63
N TYR A 92 -12.47 6.00 -18.60
CA TYR A 92 -11.70 6.82 -17.65
C TYR A 92 -12.26 6.65 -16.25
N ASP A 93 -11.44 6.11 -15.35
CA ASP A 93 -11.79 6.00 -13.93
C ASP A 93 -11.29 7.23 -13.16
N PRO A 94 -12.20 8.06 -12.63
CA PRO A 94 -11.83 9.24 -11.84
C PRO A 94 -11.14 8.88 -10.51
N THR A 95 -11.29 7.64 -10.04
CA THR A 95 -10.71 7.17 -8.76
C THR A 95 -9.23 6.90 -8.90
N THR A 96 -8.84 6.21 -9.95
CA THR A 96 -7.44 5.88 -10.24
C THR A 96 -6.76 6.92 -11.12
N ARG A 97 -7.53 7.83 -11.74
CA ARG A 97 -7.08 8.82 -12.73
C ARG A 97 -6.39 8.19 -13.94
N MET A 98 -6.73 6.97 -14.24
CA MET A 98 -6.17 6.19 -15.33
C MET A 98 -7.28 5.74 -16.28
N GLN A 99 -6.93 5.49 -17.52
CA GLN A 99 -7.76 4.71 -18.42
C GLN A 99 -7.63 3.25 -18.02
N VAL A 100 -8.68 2.70 -17.43
CA VAL A 100 -8.72 1.32 -16.97
C VAL A 100 -9.68 0.54 -17.87
N GLY A 101 -9.32 -0.67 -18.16
CA GLY A 101 -10.22 -1.57 -18.88
C GLY A 101 -11.46 -1.90 -18.06
N ILE A 102 -12.51 -2.33 -18.73
CA ILE A 102 -13.80 -2.62 -18.09
C ILE A 102 -13.67 -3.74 -17.06
N MET A 103 -12.98 -4.84 -17.41
CA MET A 103 -12.76 -5.97 -16.51
C MET A 103 -11.81 -5.63 -15.38
N GLY A 104 -10.75 -4.87 -15.65
CA GLY A 104 -9.84 -4.39 -14.63
C GLY A 104 -10.54 -3.57 -13.55
N ASN A 105 -11.42 -2.66 -13.97
CA ASN A 105 -12.19 -1.83 -13.05
C ASN A 105 -13.23 -2.63 -12.26
N PHE A 106 -13.92 -3.54 -12.92
CA PHE A 106 -14.88 -4.45 -12.29
C PHE A 106 -14.24 -5.29 -11.19
N TYR A 107 -13.12 -5.97 -11.48
CA TYR A 107 -12.40 -6.77 -10.50
C TYR A 107 -11.83 -5.92 -9.36
N TYR A 108 -11.34 -4.72 -9.66
CA TYR A 108 -10.85 -3.81 -8.63
C TYR A 108 -11.94 -3.46 -7.60
N TYR A 109 -13.12 -3.04 -8.06
CA TYR A 109 -14.22 -2.71 -7.15
C TYR A 109 -14.76 -3.94 -6.43
N LEU A 110 -14.81 -5.10 -7.09
CA LEU A 110 -15.22 -6.35 -6.46
C LEU A 110 -14.27 -6.74 -5.32
N VAL A 111 -12.96 -6.66 -5.54
CA VAL A 111 -11.97 -6.96 -4.50
C VAL A 111 -12.01 -5.92 -3.38
N MET A 112 -12.20 -4.64 -3.70
CA MET A 112 -12.38 -3.61 -2.68
C MET A 112 -13.61 -3.88 -1.80
N LEU A 113 -14.71 -4.29 -2.40
CA LEU A 113 -15.93 -4.68 -1.67
C LEU A 113 -15.68 -5.91 -0.78
N LEU A 114 -15.05 -6.95 -1.31
CA LEU A 114 -14.67 -8.13 -0.54
C LEU A 114 -13.77 -7.78 0.64
N LEU A 115 -12.83 -6.87 0.46
CA LEU A 115 -11.89 -6.43 1.47
C LEU A 115 -12.61 -5.68 2.61
N ILE A 116 -13.65 -4.90 2.27
CA ILE A 116 -14.50 -4.21 3.26
C ILE A 116 -15.36 -5.23 4.02
N VAL A 117 -16.06 -6.10 3.30
CA VAL A 117 -16.99 -7.10 3.89
C VAL A 117 -16.23 -8.09 4.78
N SER A 118 -15.03 -8.52 4.36
CA SER A 118 -14.17 -9.42 5.15
C SER A 118 -13.52 -8.73 6.36
N GLY A 119 -13.61 -7.39 6.47
CA GLY A 119 -12.96 -6.66 7.53
C GLY A 119 -11.42 -6.60 7.43
N LEU A 120 -10.84 -7.00 6.29
CA LEU A 120 -9.39 -7.03 6.05
C LEU A 120 -8.74 -5.63 6.18
N HIS A 121 -9.51 -4.57 5.97
CA HIS A 121 -9.03 -3.20 6.20
C HIS A 121 -8.55 -2.97 7.65
N ARG A 122 -9.12 -3.68 8.63
CA ARG A 122 -8.67 -3.64 10.03
C ARG A 122 -7.32 -4.34 10.20
N TYR A 123 -7.10 -5.43 9.48
CA TYR A 123 -5.82 -6.14 9.51
C TYR A 123 -4.69 -5.30 8.90
N LEU A 124 -4.97 -4.44 7.92
CA LEU A 124 -3.97 -3.48 7.41
C LEU A 124 -3.52 -2.50 8.49
N VAL A 125 -4.45 -1.99 9.30
CA VAL A 125 -4.11 -1.11 10.43
C VAL A 125 -3.36 -1.89 11.51
N ALA A 126 -3.79 -3.10 11.83
CA ALA A 126 -3.12 -3.97 12.80
C ALA A 126 -1.68 -4.30 12.35
N ALA A 127 -1.48 -4.59 11.06
CA ALA A 127 -0.16 -4.87 10.49
C ALA A 127 0.82 -3.70 10.66
N ILE A 128 0.34 -2.45 10.54
CA ILE A 128 1.18 -1.28 10.81
C ILE A 128 1.63 -1.28 12.28
N VAL A 129 0.72 -1.50 13.20
CA VAL A 129 1.04 -1.54 14.64
C VAL A 129 2.05 -2.66 14.92
N GLU A 130 1.82 -3.84 14.32
CA GLU A 130 2.71 -4.99 14.50
C GLU A 130 4.09 -4.76 13.89
N THR A 131 4.19 -4.01 12.80
CA THR A 131 5.48 -3.59 12.24
C THR A 131 6.29 -2.77 13.25
N TYR A 132 5.65 -1.87 13.98
CA TYR A 132 6.33 -1.10 15.03
C TYR A 132 6.69 -1.92 16.27
N ASN A 133 5.97 -3.01 16.56
CA ASN A 133 6.34 -3.97 17.60
C ASN A 133 7.57 -4.79 17.19
N ALA A 134 7.70 -5.11 15.90
CA ALA A 134 8.84 -5.85 15.37
C ALA A 134 10.08 -4.97 15.19
N ILE A 135 9.90 -3.74 14.74
CA ILE A 135 10.97 -2.78 14.46
C ILE A 135 10.61 -1.46 15.15
N PRO A 136 11.21 -1.16 16.30
CA PRO A 136 10.94 0.10 17.00
C PRO A 136 11.41 1.30 16.20
N VAL A 137 10.86 2.47 16.52
CA VAL A 137 11.16 3.74 15.87
C VAL A 137 12.67 4.00 15.83
N GLY A 138 13.23 4.25 14.64
CA GLY A 138 14.67 4.46 14.43
C GLY A 138 15.51 3.17 14.48
N GLY A 139 14.90 1.99 14.55
CA GLY A 139 15.59 0.70 14.57
C GLY A 139 15.77 0.04 13.20
N VAL A 140 15.43 0.74 12.14
CA VAL A 140 15.48 0.20 10.76
C VAL A 140 16.91 0.04 10.30
N LYS A 141 17.29 -1.17 9.92
CA LYS A 141 18.58 -1.47 9.29
C LYS A 141 18.32 -1.90 7.86
N PHE A 142 18.71 -1.07 6.92
CA PHE A 142 18.68 -1.45 5.50
C PHE A 142 19.77 -2.47 5.22
N SER A 143 19.37 -3.73 5.00
CA SER A 143 20.29 -4.79 4.63
C SER A 143 20.64 -4.68 3.13
N SER A 144 21.83 -5.15 2.76
CA SER A 144 22.24 -5.28 1.34
C SER A 144 21.37 -6.25 0.54
N THR A 145 20.59 -7.10 1.22
CA THR A 145 19.65 -8.05 0.60
C THR A 145 18.34 -7.40 0.13
N ILE A 146 18.03 -6.19 0.58
CA ILE A 146 16.81 -5.47 0.19
C ILE A 146 16.62 -5.40 -1.33
N TYR A 147 17.70 -5.20 -2.08
CA TYR A 147 17.64 -5.16 -3.55
C TYR A 147 17.14 -6.47 -4.15
N THR A 148 17.67 -7.59 -3.68
CA THR A 148 17.26 -8.93 -4.14
C THR A 148 15.84 -9.27 -3.73
N ASP A 149 15.41 -8.85 -2.54
CA ASP A 149 14.06 -9.07 -2.03
C ASP A 149 13.02 -8.26 -2.84
N ILE A 150 13.35 -7.01 -3.19
CA ILE A 150 12.50 -6.18 -4.06
C ILE A 150 12.40 -6.80 -5.46
N LEU A 151 13.49 -7.26 -6.05
CA LEU A 151 13.46 -7.90 -7.37
C LEU A 151 12.61 -9.18 -7.35
N LYS A 152 12.75 -9.99 -6.31
CA LYS A 152 11.94 -11.20 -6.13
C LYS A 152 10.45 -10.84 -6.00
N PHE A 153 10.12 -9.86 -5.18
CA PHE A 153 8.76 -9.37 -5.02
C PHE A 153 8.15 -8.91 -6.35
N VAL A 154 8.88 -8.11 -7.14
CA VAL A 154 8.43 -7.65 -8.46
C VAL A 154 8.22 -8.82 -9.42
N SER A 155 9.12 -9.81 -9.43
CA SER A 155 8.98 -11.00 -10.25
C SER A 155 7.74 -11.81 -9.88
N GLU A 156 7.53 -12.04 -8.58
CA GLU A 156 6.34 -12.75 -8.08
C GLU A 156 5.05 -11.98 -8.39
N TYR A 157 5.09 -10.65 -8.32
CA TYR A 157 3.97 -9.78 -8.69
C TYR A 157 3.50 -10.05 -10.13
N PHE A 158 4.40 -10.08 -11.10
CA PHE A 158 4.05 -10.39 -12.49
C PHE A 158 3.47 -11.80 -12.64
N VAL A 159 4.10 -12.79 -12.00
CA VAL A 159 3.62 -14.19 -12.05
C VAL A 159 2.20 -14.32 -11.50
N ILE A 160 1.89 -13.68 -10.38
CA ILE A 160 0.55 -13.69 -9.80
C ILE A 160 -0.44 -12.98 -10.73
N GLY A 161 -0.06 -11.83 -11.30
CA GLY A 161 -0.90 -11.10 -12.26
C GLY A 161 -1.32 -11.95 -13.47
N PHE A 162 -0.39 -12.67 -14.04
CA PHE A 162 -0.68 -13.62 -15.12
C PHE A 162 -1.55 -14.79 -14.65
N ARG A 163 -1.27 -15.35 -13.46
CA ARG A 163 -2.08 -16.45 -12.91
C ARG A 163 -3.54 -16.08 -12.69
N ILE A 164 -3.82 -14.84 -12.29
CA ILE A 164 -5.19 -14.34 -12.12
C ILE A 164 -5.88 -14.20 -13.49
N ALA A 165 -5.15 -13.83 -14.53
CA ALA A 165 -5.69 -13.70 -15.89
C ALA A 165 -5.92 -15.06 -16.58
N LEU A 166 -5.09 -16.07 -16.29
CA LEU A 166 -5.12 -17.40 -16.93
C LEU A 166 -6.50 -18.08 -17.05
N PRO A 167 -7.41 -18.02 -16.06
CA PRO A 167 -8.72 -18.68 -16.18
C PRO A 167 -9.61 -18.14 -17.30
N VAL A 168 -9.27 -16.98 -17.89
CA VAL A 168 -10.05 -16.33 -18.95
C VAL A 168 -9.50 -16.68 -20.33
N PHE A 169 -8.22 -17.08 -20.40
CA PHE A 169 -7.61 -17.64 -21.61
C PHE A 169 -8.07 -19.08 -21.85
#